data_948eed1dc74092404c2e0c8b103338a5
#
_entry.id   948eed1dc74092404c2e0c8b103338a5
#
_cell.length_a   1.000
_cell.length_b   1.000
_cell.length_c   1.000
_cell.angle_alpha   90.00
_cell.angle_beta   90.00
_cell.angle_gamma   90.00
#
_symmetry.space_group_name_H-M   'P 1'
#
loop_
_entity.id
_entity.type
_entity.pdbx_description
1 polymer ?
#
loop_
_entity_poly.entity_id
_entity_poly.type
_entity_poly.pdbx_seq_one_letter_code
_entity_poly.pdbx_strand_id
1 'polypeptide(L)'
;VWPQGAPIDPFLSRPMREKLGLPPPERRVGLTAHDFAQAASAPDVILVHCERRGGAPAVESRWLWRLKTLARGAGLTLPERQDALDWARALDAPGPYSPYPRPAPIPPVADRPRRMAVTRVEALTRDPYAVWARDILRLYPLERPDEPVEARARGTAIHAAFEVFAKRYPGPVPADAAAIFETLYLDELVAAGMPATALARERALAREAAAWVAAWEVQRRAGAEAIIVEAEGSLTFDINGKPFTLTAKADRIEPTADGLAHILDYKTGSAPSKKQVKTGFSPQLTLTAAILLNGGFEGLPDRKPGALTYVRVTGRKPAGLEEVSVEAKDSEGAAIEALQGLRDLIERYDDPARGYPSRTAPQFVKGYPGDYDHLARVFEWSTSGDDGDGE
;
A
#
# COMPACT_ATOMS: atom_id res chain seq x y z
N VAL A 1 16.99 -32.53 8.37
CA VAL A 1 17.54 -33.71 9.08
C VAL A 1 18.88 -33.34 9.69
N TRP A 2 19.08 -33.67 10.94
CA TRP A 2 20.32 -33.42 11.66
C TRP A 2 21.17 -34.70 11.71
N PRO A 3 22.43 -34.70 11.26
CA PRO A 3 23.20 -33.61 10.68
C PRO A 3 22.80 -33.33 9.23
N GLN A 4 22.84 -32.07 8.84
CA GLN A 4 22.85 -31.74 7.43
C GLN A 4 24.15 -32.19 6.78
N GLY A 5 24.08 -32.66 5.55
CA GLY A 5 25.27 -32.91 4.74
C GLY A 5 26.12 -31.64 4.62
N ALA A 6 27.45 -31.78 4.53
CA ALA A 6 28.29 -30.63 4.24
C ALA A 6 27.88 -30.03 2.89
N PRO A 7 27.54 -28.74 2.79
CA PRO A 7 27.20 -28.13 1.51
C PRO A 7 28.42 -28.17 0.57
N ILE A 8 28.17 -28.56 -0.67
CA ILE A 8 29.21 -28.45 -1.72
C ILE A 8 29.32 -26.97 -2.06
N ASP A 9 30.52 -26.41 -1.85
CA ASP A 9 30.81 -25.04 -2.27
C ASP A 9 31.16 -25.06 -3.78
N PRO A 10 30.36 -24.41 -4.64
CA PRO A 10 30.58 -24.44 -6.07
C PRO A 10 31.82 -23.65 -6.51
N PHE A 11 32.34 -22.77 -5.65
CA PHE A 11 33.46 -21.86 -5.98
C PHE A 11 34.77 -22.27 -5.35
N LEU A 12 34.76 -23.02 -4.24
CA LEU A 12 35.92 -23.38 -3.48
C LEU A 12 36.01 -24.90 -3.32
N SER A 13 36.82 -25.53 -4.19
CA SER A 13 37.13 -26.95 -4.06
C SER A 13 37.95 -27.25 -2.79
N ARG A 14 37.97 -28.51 -2.31
CA ARG A 14 38.77 -28.91 -1.16
C ARG A 14 40.23 -28.51 -1.24
N PRO A 15 40.97 -28.76 -2.38
CA PRO A 15 42.38 -28.33 -2.50
C PRO A 15 42.54 -26.82 -2.45
N MET A 16 41.60 -26.04 -2.96
CA MET A 16 41.62 -24.57 -2.86
C MET A 16 41.46 -24.10 -1.41
N ARG A 17 40.51 -24.72 -0.69
CA ARG A 17 40.30 -24.41 0.75
C ARG A 17 41.53 -24.72 1.57
N GLU A 18 42.17 -25.86 1.33
CA GLU A 18 43.42 -26.25 2.00
C GLU A 18 44.54 -25.26 1.74
N LYS A 19 44.75 -24.85 0.48
CA LYS A 19 45.76 -23.83 0.13
C LYS A 19 45.49 -22.47 0.76
N LEU A 20 44.23 -22.14 1.02
CA LEU A 20 43.81 -20.89 1.67
C LEU A 20 43.77 -21.00 3.22
N GLY A 21 44.14 -22.13 3.79
CA GLY A 21 44.07 -22.35 5.24
C GLY A 21 42.63 -22.38 5.79
N LEU A 22 41.62 -22.58 4.92
CA LEU A 22 40.23 -22.64 5.32
C LEU A 22 39.88 -24.04 5.85
N PRO A 23 39.04 -24.14 6.90
CA PRO A 23 38.66 -25.43 7.45
C PRO A 23 37.87 -26.26 6.41
N PRO A 24 38.04 -27.61 6.41
CA PRO A 24 37.29 -28.49 5.54
C PRO A 24 35.79 -28.40 5.83
N PRO A 25 34.91 -28.59 4.83
CA PRO A 25 33.44 -28.53 5.01
C PRO A 25 32.93 -29.51 6.10
N GLU A 26 33.61 -30.64 6.26
CA GLU A 26 33.29 -31.69 7.24
C GLU A 26 33.45 -31.25 8.69
N ARG A 27 34.23 -30.20 8.97
CA ARG A 27 34.36 -29.64 10.33
C ARG A 27 33.00 -29.26 10.93
N ARG A 28 32.07 -28.82 10.07
CA ARG A 28 30.70 -28.47 10.47
C ARG A 28 29.95 -29.69 10.99
N VAL A 29 30.17 -30.88 10.40
CA VAL A 29 29.55 -32.12 10.89
C VAL A 29 30.09 -32.48 12.26
N GLY A 30 31.38 -32.27 12.52
CA GLY A 30 31.95 -32.45 13.85
C GLY A 30 31.38 -31.50 14.89
N LEU A 31 31.20 -30.22 14.56
CA LEU A 31 30.54 -29.25 15.44
C LEU A 31 29.10 -29.65 15.75
N THR A 32 28.32 -30.03 14.73
CA THR A 32 26.93 -30.48 14.95
C THR A 32 26.84 -31.79 15.73
N ALA A 33 27.86 -32.65 15.68
CA ALA A 33 27.91 -33.82 16.53
C ALA A 33 28.14 -33.45 17.99
N HIS A 34 29.00 -32.50 18.26
CA HIS A 34 29.22 -31.94 19.60
C HIS A 34 27.93 -31.30 20.14
N ASP A 35 27.25 -30.47 19.35
CA ASP A 35 25.99 -29.83 19.72
C ASP A 35 24.90 -30.88 20.04
N PHE A 36 24.82 -31.95 19.25
CA PHE A 36 23.92 -33.06 19.52
C PHE A 36 24.24 -33.74 20.84
N ALA A 37 25.52 -34.03 21.10
CA ALA A 37 25.95 -34.67 22.32
C ALA A 37 25.63 -33.81 23.55
N GLN A 38 25.89 -32.51 23.47
CA GLN A 38 25.55 -31.57 24.55
C GLN A 38 24.04 -31.50 24.78
N ALA A 39 23.24 -31.35 23.74
CA ALA A 39 21.79 -31.25 23.82
C ALA A 39 21.20 -32.57 24.38
N ALA A 40 21.70 -33.71 23.92
CA ALA A 40 21.25 -35.04 24.35
C ALA A 40 21.70 -35.43 25.81
N SER A 41 22.57 -34.63 26.42
CA SER A 41 23.05 -34.80 27.80
C SER A 41 22.29 -33.94 28.81
N ALA A 42 21.29 -33.17 28.40
CA ALA A 42 20.46 -32.40 29.31
C ALA A 42 19.58 -33.33 30.18
N PRO A 43 19.15 -32.87 31.38
CA PRO A 43 18.31 -33.71 32.28
C PRO A 43 17.03 -34.21 31.65
N ASP A 44 16.37 -33.36 30.84
CA ASP A 44 15.15 -33.67 30.10
C ASP A 44 15.35 -33.44 28.63
N VAL A 45 15.25 -34.49 27.83
CA VAL A 45 15.48 -34.43 26.37
C VAL A 45 14.36 -35.16 25.63
N ILE A 46 13.81 -34.48 24.64
CA ILE A 46 12.89 -35.08 23.68
C ILE A 46 13.55 -35.07 22.32
N LEU A 47 13.78 -36.24 21.73
CA LEU A 47 14.32 -36.38 20.38
C LEU A 47 13.16 -36.68 19.42
N VAL A 48 13.01 -35.81 18.42
CA VAL A 48 11.94 -35.93 17.44
C VAL A 48 12.54 -36.22 16.06
N HIS A 49 11.98 -37.17 15.35
CA HIS A 49 12.32 -37.41 13.93
C HIS A 49 11.05 -37.63 13.11
N CYS A 50 11.12 -37.27 11.82
CA CYS A 50 9.99 -37.50 10.91
C CYS A 50 10.14 -38.85 10.25
N GLU A 51 9.05 -39.61 10.14
CA GLU A 51 8.98 -40.84 9.32
C GLU A 51 8.93 -40.52 7.82
N ARG A 52 8.37 -39.38 7.46
CA ARG A 52 8.23 -38.89 6.07
C ARG A 52 8.55 -37.40 5.97
N ARG A 53 9.12 -37.03 4.83
CA ARG A 53 9.40 -35.62 4.49
C ARG A 53 9.04 -35.37 3.02
N GLY A 54 8.14 -34.41 2.78
CA GLY A 54 7.65 -34.14 1.42
C GLY A 54 7.06 -35.37 0.73
N GLY A 55 6.29 -36.20 1.49
CA GLY A 55 5.68 -37.42 0.98
C GLY A 55 6.61 -38.63 0.87
N ALA A 56 7.94 -38.47 0.91
CA ALA A 56 8.91 -39.56 0.85
C ALA A 56 9.31 -40.09 2.22
N PRO A 57 9.66 -41.38 2.39
CA PRO A 57 10.20 -41.90 3.62
C PRO A 57 11.46 -41.13 4.05
N ALA A 58 11.56 -40.75 5.29
CA ALA A 58 12.72 -40.08 5.85
C ALA A 58 13.65 -41.08 6.53
N VAL A 59 14.95 -40.89 6.35
CA VAL A 59 15.96 -41.70 7.04
C VAL A 59 16.22 -41.12 8.40
N GLU A 60 16.20 -41.96 9.43
CA GLU A 60 16.54 -41.60 10.79
C GLU A 60 17.97 -41.03 10.89
N SER A 61 18.18 -40.03 11.73
CA SER A 61 19.52 -39.52 12.03
C SER A 61 20.47 -40.64 12.48
N ARG A 62 21.65 -40.73 11.88
CA ARG A 62 22.68 -41.70 12.30
C ARG A 62 23.07 -41.55 13.75
N TRP A 63 22.95 -40.38 14.36
CA TRP A 63 23.23 -40.19 15.80
C TRP A 63 22.12 -40.75 16.66
N LEU A 64 20.88 -40.57 16.29
CA LEU A 64 19.74 -41.16 16.97
C LEU A 64 19.77 -42.71 16.85
N TRP A 65 20.04 -43.21 15.64
CA TRP A 65 20.23 -44.64 15.40
C TRP A 65 21.36 -45.22 16.27
N ARG A 66 22.51 -44.51 16.37
CA ARG A 66 23.61 -44.92 17.25
C ARG A 66 23.22 -44.92 18.72
N LEU A 67 22.52 -43.89 19.17
CA LEU A 67 22.00 -43.82 20.55
C LEU A 67 21.06 -44.99 20.87
N LYS A 68 20.09 -45.28 19.99
CA LYS A 68 19.18 -46.43 20.10
C LYS A 68 19.95 -47.77 20.14
N THR A 69 21.00 -47.87 19.33
CA THR A 69 21.83 -49.08 19.30
C THR A 69 22.62 -49.29 20.61
N LEU A 70 23.21 -48.21 21.10
CA LEU A 70 23.92 -48.23 22.41
C LEU A 70 22.98 -48.55 23.56
N ALA A 71 21.82 -47.92 23.64
CA ALA A 71 20.81 -48.19 24.65
C ALA A 71 20.38 -49.66 24.62
N ARG A 72 20.10 -50.20 23.44
CA ARG A 72 19.74 -51.61 23.25
C ARG A 72 20.86 -52.54 23.72
N GLY A 73 22.13 -52.24 23.37
CA GLY A 73 23.30 -52.99 23.81
C GLY A 73 23.50 -52.96 25.31
N ALA A 74 23.08 -51.91 25.99
CA ALA A 74 23.06 -51.75 27.43
C ALA A 74 21.81 -52.34 28.12
N GLY A 75 20.91 -52.99 27.39
CA GLY A 75 19.64 -53.50 27.93
C GLY A 75 18.64 -52.39 28.28
N LEU A 76 18.82 -51.16 27.78
CA LEU A 76 17.94 -50.04 28.05
C LEU A 76 16.98 -49.83 26.88
N THR A 77 15.73 -49.47 27.17
CA THR A 77 14.73 -49.05 26.18
C THR A 77 14.53 -47.56 26.34
N LEU A 78 14.66 -46.80 25.22
CA LEU A 78 14.33 -45.39 25.23
C LEU A 78 12.81 -45.24 25.28
N PRO A 79 12.27 -44.46 26.21
CA PRO A 79 10.82 -44.27 26.31
C PRO A 79 10.33 -43.46 25.11
N GLU A 80 9.16 -43.79 24.59
CA GLU A 80 8.47 -43.00 23.57
C GLU A 80 7.42 -42.08 24.21
N ARG A 81 7.39 -40.85 23.80
CA ARG A 81 6.42 -39.87 24.24
C ARG A 81 5.30 -39.73 23.22
N GLN A 82 4.19 -40.41 23.52
CA GLN A 82 3.01 -40.38 22.66
C GLN A 82 2.21 -39.10 22.86
N ASP A 83 2.23 -38.51 24.04
CA ASP A 83 1.51 -37.28 24.39
C ASP A 83 1.89 -36.10 23.48
N ALA A 84 3.15 -35.92 23.08
CA ALA A 84 3.58 -34.88 22.16
C ALA A 84 2.94 -35.05 20.78
N LEU A 85 2.79 -36.28 20.28
CA LEU A 85 2.10 -36.58 19.03
C LEU A 85 0.60 -36.32 19.13
N ASP A 86 0.00 -36.65 20.28
CA ASP A 86 -1.42 -36.43 20.51
C ASP A 86 -1.74 -34.93 20.61
N TRP A 87 -0.87 -34.14 21.21
CA TRP A 87 -0.98 -32.68 21.20
C TRP A 87 -0.86 -32.10 19.79
N ALA A 88 0.11 -32.56 19.00
CA ALA A 88 0.25 -32.13 17.61
C ALA A 88 -1.01 -32.47 16.79
N ARG A 89 -1.52 -33.70 16.94
CA ARG A 89 -2.77 -34.13 16.30
C ARG A 89 -3.97 -33.30 16.75
N ALA A 90 -4.04 -32.97 18.04
CA ALA A 90 -5.12 -32.14 18.58
C ALA A 90 -5.06 -30.70 18.05
N LEU A 91 -3.86 -30.14 17.83
CA LEU A 91 -3.67 -28.84 17.20
C LEU A 91 -4.10 -28.86 15.72
N ASP A 92 -3.81 -29.95 15.01
CA ASP A 92 -4.15 -30.11 13.60
C ASP A 92 -5.58 -30.65 13.39
N ALA A 93 -6.22 -31.16 14.45
CA ALA A 93 -7.58 -31.64 14.35
C ALA A 93 -8.56 -30.48 14.13
N PRO A 94 -9.27 -30.45 13.00
CA PRO A 94 -10.27 -29.41 12.79
C PRO A 94 -11.38 -29.63 13.82
N GLY A 95 -11.52 -28.70 14.76
CA GLY A 95 -12.75 -28.58 15.53
C GLY A 95 -13.92 -28.23 14.58
N PRO A 96 -15.15 -28.10 15.08
CA PRO A 96 -16.25 -27.58 14.27
C PRO A 96 -15.79 -26.25 13.68
N TYR A 97 -15.67 -26.20 12.33
CA TYR A 97 -15.24 -25.00 11.63
C TYR A 97 -16.26 -23.89 11.89
N SER A 98 -15.84 -22.88 12.61
CA SER A 98 -16.59 -21.64 12.76
C SER A 98 -15.76 -20.53 12.12
N PRO A 99 -16.18 -20.03 10.94
CA PRO A 99 -15.44 -18.96 10.31
C PRO A 99 -15.40 -17.73 11.23
N TYR A 100 -14.25 -17.10 11.33
CA TYR A 100 -14.13 -15.86 12.07
C TYR A 100 -15.06 -14.80 11.42
N PRO A 101 -15.91 -14.14 12.20
CA PRO A 101 -16.83 -13.15 11.62
C PRO A 101 -16.04 -11.93 11.13
N ARG A 102 -16.44 -11.40 9.97
CA ARG A 102 -15.90 -10.16 9.45
C ARG A 102 -16.04 -9.04 10.48
N PRO A 103 -14.96 -8.39 10.93
CA PRO A 103 -15.03 -7.37 11.96
C PRO A 103 -15.77 -6.12 11.45
N ALA A 104 -16.65 -5.59 12.27
CA ALA A 104 -17.41 -4.38 12.03
C ALA A 104 -17.57 -3.61 13.36
N PRO A 105 -16.50 -2.98 13.90
CA PRO A 105 -16.56 -2.24 15.15
C PRO A 105 -17.61 -1.12 15.09
N ILE A 106 -18.29 -0.88 16.20
CA ILE A 106 -19.36 0.11 16.34
C ILE A 106 -18.92 1.18 17.34
N PRO A 107 -18.17 2.20 16.92
CA PRO A 107 -17.77 3.27 17.82
C PRO A 107 -18.97 4.16 18.18
N PRO A 108 -18.94 4.82 19.36
CA PRO A 108 -19.94 5.82 19.72
C PRO A 108 -20.08 6.89 18.65
N VAL A 109 -21.30 7.35 18.39
CA VAL A 109 -21.57 8.37 17.35
C VAL A 109 -20.77 9.66 17.60
N ALA A 110 -20.51 9.99 18.88
CA ALA A 110 -19.73 11.17 19.25
C ALA A 110 -18.26 11.11 18.78
N ASP A 111 -17.71 9.92 18.64
CA ASP A 111 -16.31 9.71 18.23
C ASP A 111 -16.14 9.62 16.71
N ARG A 112 -17.26 9.58 15.97
CA ARG A 112 -17.24 9.46 14.51
C ARG A 112 -16.82 10.78 13.86
N PRO A 113 -15.97 10.75 12.80
CA PRO A 113 -15.44 11.95 12.18
C PRO A 113 -16.53 12.88 11.65
N ARG A 114 -16.46 14.15 12.01
CA ARG A 114 -17.31 15.24 11.47
C ARG A 114 -16.56 16.16 10.51
N ARG A 115 -15.31 15.82 10.21
CA ARG A 115 -14.47 16.47 9.22
C ARG A 115 -13.73 15.40 8.44
N MET A 116 -13.80 15.44 7.12
CA MET A 116 -13.11 14.50 6.24
C MET A 116 -12.51 15.19 5.02
N ALA A 117 -11.33 14.76 4.61
CA ALA A 117 -10.80 15.07 3.29
C ALA A 117 -11.51 14.21 2.22
N VAL A 118 -11.61 14.71 1.00
CA VAL A 118 -12.22 13.99 -0.14
C VAL A 118 -11.59 12.60 -0.37
N THR A 119 -10.29 12.47 -0.14
CA THR A 119 -9.56 11.18 -0.22
C THR A 119 -9.98 10.20 0.88
N ARG A 120 -10.40 10.70 2.06
CA ARG A 120 -10.86 9.85 3.18
C ARG A 120 -12.27 9.32 2.95
N VAL A 121 -13.10 10.05 2.19
CA VAL A 121 -14.41 9.58 1.76
C VAL A 121 -14.27 8.32 0.88
N GLU A 122 -13.27 8.28 0.00
CA GLU A 122 -12.94 7.09 -0.78
C GLU A 122 -12.62 5.90 0.13
N ALA A 123 -11.80 6.11 1.17
CA ALA A 123 -11.48 5.08 2.15
C ALA A 123 -12.73 4.60 2.91
N LEU A 124 -13.61 5.51 3.34
CA LEU A 124 -14.86 5.15 4.01
C LEU A 124 -15.79 4.32 3.13
N THR A 125 -15.78 4.56 1.82
CA THR A 125 -16.59 3.80 0.86
C THR A 125 -16.03 2.39 0.63
N ARG A 126 -14.69 2.24 0.58
CA ARG A 126 -14.03 0.99 0.21
C ARG A 126 -13.71 0.09 1.40
N ASP A 127 -13.22 0.70 2.47
CA ASP A 127 -12.82 0.01 3.69
C ASP A 127 -13.09 0.87 4.93
N PRO A 128 -14.33 0.88 5.43
CA PRO A 128 -14.70 1.62 6.63
C PRO A 128 -13.84 1.27 7.86
N TYR A 129 -13.42 0.01 7.99
CA TYR A 129 -12.56 -0.43 9.08
C TYR A 129 -11.24 0.33 9.14
N ALA A 130 -10.65 0.63 7.98
CA ALA A 130 -9.43 1.44 7.90
C ALA A 130 -9.67 2.88 8.39
N VAL A 131 -10.86 3.45 8.13
CA VAL A 131 -11.25 4.76 8.68
C VAL A 131 -11.43 4.70 10.19
N TRP A 132 -12.08 3.66 10.72
CA TRP A 132 -12.21 3.47 12.16
C TRP A 132 -10.84 3.34 12.84
N ALA A 133 -9.96 2.49 12.31
CA ALA A 133 -8.64 2.28 12.89
C ALA A 133 -7.78 3.55 12.86
N ARG A 134 -7.76 4.27 11.74
CA ARG A 134 -6.92 5.45 11.57
C ARG A 134 -7.48 6.70 12.21
N ASP A 135 -8.76 7.01 11.95
CA ASP A 135 -9.31 8.34 12.27
C ASP A 135 -9.99 8.36 13.64
N ILE A 136 -10.48 7.21 14.15
CA ILE A 136 -11.08 7.09 15.48
C ILE A 136 -10.06 6.56 16.49
N LEU A 137 -9.43 5.42 16.22
CA LEU A 137 -8.41 4.86 17.11
C LEU A 137 -7.04 5.53 17.00
N ARG A 138 -6.80 6.32 15.95
CA ARG A 138 -5.53 7.01 15.66
C ARG A 138 -4.34 6.05 15.53
N LEU A 139 -4.58 4.87 14.98
CA LEU A 139 -3.53 3.90 14.67
C LEU A 139 -2.91 4.28 13.32
N TYR A 140 -1.64 4.54 13.31
CA TYR A 140 -0.89 4.84 12.09
C TYR A 140 0.09 3.71 11.79
N PRO A 141 0.22 3.30 10.51
CA PRO A 141 1.21 2.30 10.14
C PRO A 141 2.62 2.76 10.50
N LEU A 142 3.41 1.86 11.05
CA LEU A 142 4.83 2.12 11.25
C LEU A 142 5.57 1.93 9.92
N GLU A 143 6.42 2.87 9.58
CA GLU A 143 7.30 2.74 8.43
C GLU A 143 8.32 1.63 8.70
N ARG A 144 8.50 0.73 7.72
CA ARG A 144 9.54 -0.29 7.81
C ARG A 144 10.89 0.35 7.54
N PRO A 145 11.94 0.01 8.32
CA PRO A 145 13.27 0.60 8.13
C PRO A 145 13.88 0.35 6.73
N ASP A 146 13.46 -0.74 6.07
CA ASP A 146 13.93 -1.20 4.77
C ASP A 146 12.90 -1.05 3.64
N GLU A 147 11.81 -0.30 3.87
CA GLU A 147 10.78 -0.10 2.85
C GLU A 147 11.33 0.70 1.67
N PRO A 148 11.11 0.23 0.42
CA PRO A 148 11.54 0.99 -0.75
C PRO A 148 10.80 2.33 -0.84
N VAL A 149 11.50 3.43 -0.58
CA VAL A 149 10.94 4.81 -0.64
C VAL A 149 10.58 5.28 -2.05
N GLU A 150 11.03 4.56 -3.08
CA GLU A 150 11.00 5.01 -4.47
C GLU A 150 9.61 5.38 -5.01
N ALA A 151 8.58 4.59 -4.72
CA ALA A 151 7.23 4.87 -5.25
C ALA A 151 6.61 6.09 -4.58
N ARG A 152 6.77 6.22 -3.25
CA ARG A 152 6.28 7.37 -2.47
C ARG A 152 7.05 8.63 -2.85
N ALA A 153 8.38 8.54 -2.96
CA ALA A 153 9.22 9.66 -3.35
C ALA A 153 8.83 10.20 -4.73
N ARG A 154 8.58 9.34 -5.72
CA ARG A 154 8.10 9.77 -7.04
C ARG A 154 6.75 10.50 -6.95
N GLY A 155 5.81 9.97 -6.16
CA GLY A 155 4.52 10.60 -5.95
C GLY A 155 4.68 12.00 -5.36
N THR A 156 5.40 12.13 -4.26
CA THR A 156 5.64 13.42 -3.61
C THR A 156 6.38 14.40 -4.51
N ALA A 157 7.46 13.95 -5.17
CA ALA A 157 8.30 14.79 -6.01
C ALA A 157 7.56 15.35 -7.24
N ILE A 158 6.68 14.56 -7.87
CA ILE A 158 5.96 15.05 -9.05
C ILE A 158 4.98 16.17 -8.70
N HIS A 159 4.23 16.02 -7.58
CA HIS A 159 3.33 17.08 -7.11
C HIS A 159 4.11 18.34 -6.75
N ALA A 160 5.20 18.22 -5.98
CA ALA A 160 6.05 19.35 -5.61
C ALA A 160 6.67 20.04 -6.83
N ALA A 161 7.15 19.26 -7.82
CA ALA A 161 7.70 19.82 -9.05
C ALA A 161 6.66 20.64 -9.84
N PHE A 162 5.42 20.14 -9.96
CA PHE A 162 4.33 20.90 -10.59
C PHE A 162 3.97 22.17 -9.81
N GLU A 163 3.89 22.06 -8.48
CA GLU A 163 3.62 23.20 -7.60
C GLU A 163 4.67 24.29 -7.78
N VAL A 164 5.95 23.94 -7.64
CA VAL A 164 7.07 24.88 -7.77
C VAL A 164 7.13 25.47 -9.17
N PHE A 165 6.94 24.63 -10.21
CA PHE A 165 6.95 25.11 -11.60
C PHE A 165 5.83 26.09 -11.87
N ALA A 166 4.60 25.82 -11.45
CA ALA A 166 3.46 26.70 -11.66
C ALA A 166 3.59 28.02 -10.89
N LYS A 167 4.07 27.99 -9.64
CA LYS A 167 4.29 29.20 -8.82
C LYS A 167 5.42 30.07 -9.38
N ARG A 168 6.48 29.45 -9.88
CA ARG A 168 7.64 30.18 -10.43
C ARG A 168 7.36 30.78 -11.81
N TYR A 169 6.53 30.12 -12.59
CA TYR A 169 6.17 30.51 -13.96
C TYR A 169 4.63 30.56 -14.12
N PRO A 170 3.95 31.54 -13.52
CA PRO A 170 2.48 31.64 -13.59
C PRO A 170 1.95 32.05 -14.97
N GLY A 171 2.77 32.62 -15.80
CA GLY A 171 2.44 33.10 -17.15
C GLY A 171 2.85 32.13 -18.27
N PRO A 172 3.37 32.64 -19.40
CA PRO A 172 3.81 31.80 -20.51
C PRO A 172 4.86 30.77 -20.11
N VAL A 173 4.80 29.58 -20.73
CA VAL A 173 5.76 28.53 -20.50
C VAL A 173 7.14 28.94 -21.04
N PRO A 174 8.22 28.82 -20.23
CA PRO A 174 9.58 29.14 -20.69
C PRO A 174 10.02 28.24 -21.85
N ALA A 175 10.90 28.74 -22.70
CA ALA A 175 11.42 27.98 -23.86
C ALA A 175 12.23 26.74 -23.41
N ASP A 176 12.85 26.81 -22.24
CA ASP A 176 13.64 25.74 -21.62
C ASP A 176 12.88 24.99 -20.52
N ALA A 177 11.54 25.03 -20.54
CA ALA A 177 10.66 24.42 -19.54
C ALA A 177 10.97 22.95 -19.23
N ALA A 178 11.34 22.19 -20.25
CA ALA A 178 11.71 20.78 -20.05
C ALA A 178 12.94 20.63 -19.14
N ALA A 179 13.99 21.42 -19.38
CA ALA A 179 15.20 21.38 -18.57
C ALA A 179 14.95 21.89 -17.13
N ILE A 180 14.13 22.93 -17.01
CA ILE A 180 13.70 23.45 -15.71
C ILE A 180 12.92 22.41 -14.94
N PHE A 181 11.92 21.79 -15.54
CA PHE A 181 11.07 20.78 -14.88
C PHE A 181 11.87 19.51 -14.53
N GLU A 182 12.78 19.06 -15.40
CA GLU A 182 13.70 17.94 -15.11
C GLU A 182 14.49 18.23 -13.83
N THR A 183 15.08 19.44 -13.74
CA THR A 183 15.87 19.83 -12.56
C THR A 183 15.01 19.86 -11.31
N LEU A 184 13.86 20.54 -11.33
CA LEU A 184 12.93 20.61 -10.20
C LEU A 184 12.50 19.22 -9.74
N TYR A 185 12.12 18.34 -10.66
CA TYR A 185 11.66 17.00 -10.31
C TYR A 185 12.79 16.15 -9.70
N LEU A 186 14.02 16.26 -10.19
CA LEU A 186 15.17 15.55 -9.61
C LEU A 186 15.54 16.08 -8.23
N ASP A 187 15.48 17.40 -8.01
CA ASP A 187 15.72 18.01 -6.70
C ASP A 187 14.67 17.54 -5.68
N GLU A 188 13.40 17.52 -6.07
CA GLU A 188 12.30 17.05 -5.23
C GLU A 188 12.37 15.53 -4.95
N LEU A 189 12.88 14.73 -5.91
CA LEU A 189 13.15 13.31 -5.66
C LEU A 189 14.20 13.10 -4.57
N VAL A 190 15.27 13.90 -4.61
CA VAL A 190 16.31 13.86 -3.58
C VAL A 190 15.74 14.32 -2.23
N ALA A 191 14.99 15.42 -2.21
CA ALA A 191 14.32 15.94 -1.00
C ALA A 191 13.33 14.92 -0.41
N ALA A 192 12.65 14.14 -1.25
CA ALA A 192 11.74 13.07 -0.84
C ALA A 192 12.46 11.76 -0.39
N GLY A 193 13.80 11.75 -0.36
CA GLY A 193 14.60 10.64 0.14
C GLY A 193 14.97 9.58 -0.90
N MET A 194 14.92 9.89 -2.20
CA MET A 194 15.35 8.97 -3.25
C MET A 194 16.84 8.60 -3.07
N PRO A 195 17.20 7.30 -2.97
CA PRO A 195 18.58 6.89 -2.78
C PRO A 195 19.44 7.22 -4.02
N ALA A 196 20.69 7.63 -3.79
CA ALA A 196 21.63 7.99 -4.86
C ALA A 196 21.82 6.88 -5.90
N THR A 197 21.72 5.63 -5.51
CA THR A 197 21.80 4.47 -6.40
C THR A 197 20.65 4.37 -7.40
N ALA A 198 19.48 4.91 -7.07
CA ALA A 198 18.32 4.94 -7.95
C ALA A 198 18.32 6.15 -8.89
N LEU A 199 19.04 7.23 -8.56
CA LEU A 199 18.99 8.50 -9.32
C LEU A 199 19.41 8.38 -10.78
N ALA A 200 20.33 7.47 -11.13
CA ALA A 200 20.75 7.28 -12.53
C ALA A 200 19.56 6.84 -13.42
N ARG A 201 18.74 5.92 -12.91
CA ARG A 201 17.52 5.46 -13.57
C ARG A 201 16.46 6.56 -13.59
N GLU A 202 16.30 7.24 -12.46
CA GLU A 202 15.28 8.29 -12.32
C GLU A 202 15.55 9.48 -13.25
N ARG A 203 16.82 9.85 -13.52
CA ARG A 203 17.17 10.89 -14.51
C ARG A 203 16.64 10.59 -15.91
N ALA A 204 16.73 9.35 -16.35
CA ALA A 204 16.19 8.98 -17.66
C ALA A 204 14.66 9.14 -17.70
N LEU A 205 13.96 8.71 -16.65
CA LEU A 205 12.51 8.87 -16.52
C LEU A 205 12.10 10.35 -16.37
N ALA A 206 12.86 11.13 -15.60
CA ALA A 206 12.62 12.54 -15.37
C ALA A 206 12.72 13.34 -16.68
N ARG A 207 13.70 13.04 -17.54
CA ARG A 207 13.85 13.68 -18.85
C ARG A 207 12.65 13.45 -19.76
N GLU A 208 12.19 12.21 -19.87
CA GLU A 208 11.01 11.88 -20.67
C GLU A 208 9.74 12.53 -20.10
N ALA A 209 9.58 12.50 -18.77
CA ALA A 209 8.48 13.18 -18.08
C ALA A 209 8.50 14.68 -18.33
N ALA A 210 9.65 15.33 -18.18
CA ALA A 210 9.81 16.76 -18.35
C ALA A 210 9.55 17.23 -19.79
N ALA A 211 10.00 16.46 -20.78
CA ALA A 211 9.71 16.76 -22.18
C ALA A 211 8.20 16.71 -22.46
N TRP A 212 7.52 15.69 -21.91
CA TRP A 212 6.07 15.59 -22.03
C TRP A 212 5.36 16.73 -21.30
N VAL A 213 5.75 17.02 -20.05
CA VAL A 213 5.15 18.11 -19.24
C VAL A 213 5.30 19.45 -19.91
N ALA A 214 6.48 19.78 -20.45
CA ALA A 214 6.70 21.07 -21.14
C ALA A 214 5.76 21.24 -22.34
N ALA A 215 5.61 20.22 -23.18
CA ALA A 215 4.70 20.24 -24.30
C ALA A 215 3.23 20.33 -23.86
N TRP A 216 2.85 19.58 -22.85
CA TRP A 216 1.50 19.57 -22.28
C TRP A 216 1.14 20.93 -21.67
N GLU A 217 2.05 21.54 -20.89
CA GLU A 217 1.83 22.86 -20.27
C GLU A 217 1.58 23.95 -21.31
N VAL A 218 2.31 23.96 -22.44
CA VAL A 218 2.10 24.92 -23.54
C VAL A 218 0.68 24.83 -24.09
N GLN A 219 0.19 23.60 -24.31
CA GLN A 219 -1.15 23.39 -24.84
C GLN A 219 -2.22 23.75 -23.81
N ARG A 220 -1.99 23.33 -22.56
CA ARG A 220 -2.97 23.46 -21.50
C ARG A 220 -3.20 24.91 -21.07
N ARG A 221 -2.12 25.69 -20.94
CA ARG A 221 -2.20 27.11 -20.52
C ARG A 221 -2.88 28.00 -21.52
N ALA A 222 -2.95 27.61 -22.81
CA ALA A 222 -3.59 28.40 -23.83
C ALA A 222 -5.08 28.70 -23.57
N GLY A 223 -5.77 27.87 -22.80
CA GLY A 223 -7.19 28.03 -22.46
C GLY A 223 -7.47 28.53 -21.03
N ALA A 224 -6.46 28.65 -20.19
CA ALA A 224 -6.61 28.99 -18.78
C ALA A 224 -6.37 30.50 -18.54
N GLU A 225 -7.21 31.14 -17.73
CA GLU A 225 -6.98 32.52 -17.26
C GLU A 225 -5.87 32.58 -16.19
N ALA A 226 -5.81 31.53 -15.35
CA ALA A 226 -4.83 31.39 -14.30
C ALA A 226 -4.57 29.90 -14.00
N ILE A 227 -3.47 29.62 -13.29
CA ILE A 227 -3.16 28.32 -12.76
C ILE A 227 -3.07 28.43 -11.24
N ILE A 228 -3.96 27.78 -10.54
CA ILE A 228 -4.00 27.75 -9.07
C ILE A 228 -3.60 26.35 -8.65
N VAL A 229 -2.53 26.24 -7.88
CA VAL A 229 -1.98 24.95 -7.41
C VAL A 229 -2.10 24.83 -5.91
N GLU A 230 -2.25 23.58 -5.44
CA GLU A 230 -2.33 23.22 -4.02
C GLU A 230 -3.42 24.04 -3.28
N ALA A 231 -4.53 24.30 -4.00
CA ALA A 231 -5.63 25.10 -3.47
C ALA A 231 -6.37 24.36 -2.37
N GLU A 232 -6.44 24.96 -1.19
CA GLU A 232 -7.24 24.44 -0.07
C GLU A 232 -8.69 24.91 -0.20
N GLY A 233 -9.62 23.98 -0.05
CA GLY A 233 -11.05 24.23 -0.11
C GLY A 233 -11.80 23.45 0.96
N SER A 234 -12.94 24.02 1.38
CA SER A 234 -13.81 23.36 2.34
C SER A 234 -15.28 23.69 2.11
N LEU A 235 -16.14 22.74 2.46
CA LEU A 235 -17.58 22.87 2.43
C LEU A 235 -18.17 22.32 3.72
N THR A 236 -18.88 23.16 4.48
CA THR A 236 -19.59 22.72 5.68
C THR A 236 -21.09 22.69 5.41
N PHE A 237 -21.74 21.60 5.77
CA PHE A 237 -23.18 21.40 5.63
C PHE A 237 -23.73 20.61 6.81
N ASP A 238 -25.02 20.75 7.04
CA ASP A 238 -25.72 20.06 8.13
C ASP A 238 -26.12 18.62 7.72
N ILE A 239 -25.94 17.68 8.67
CA ILE A 239 -26.49 16.32 8.59
C ILE A 239 -27.08 15.99 9.96
N ASN A 240 -28.39 15.75 10.01
CA ASN A 240 -29.13 15.42 11.22
C ASN A 240 -28.92 16.44 12.38
N GLY A 241 -28.90 17.74 12.04
CA GLY A 241 -28.68 18.82 13.02
C GLY A 241 -27.25 18.95 13.50
N LYS A 242 -26.28 18.34 12.84
CA LYS A 242 -24.86 18.40 13.18
C LYS A 242 -24.04 18.84 11.97
N PRO A 243 -23.11 19.79 12.13
CA PRO A 243 -22.25 20.20 11.04
C PRO A 243 -21.29 19.08 10.63
N PHE A 244 -21.11 18.92 9.32
CA PHE A 244 -20.08 18.09 8.72
C PHE A 244 -19.24 18.94 7.76
N THR A 245 -17.91 18.85 7.84
CA THR A 245 -16.98 19.60 7.00
C THR A 245 -16.23 18.67 6.06
N LEU A 246 -16.44 18.85 4.78
CA LEU A 246 -15.66 18.24 3.71
C LEU A 246 -14.49 19.17 3.37
N THR A 247 -13.27 18.62 3.19
CA THR A 247 -12.09 19.38 2.80
C THR A 247 -11.43 18.77 1.59
N ALA A 248 -10.84 19.63 0.76
CA ALA A 248 -10.00 19.20 -0.35
C ALA A 248 -8.74 20.07 -0.39
N LYS A 249 -7.67 19.49 -0.91
CA LYS A 249 -6.52 20.20 -1.42
C LYS A 249 -6.41 19.80 -2.87
N ALA A 250 -6.76 20.71 -3.77
CA ALA A 250 -6.75 20.46 -5.20
C ALA A 250 -5.33 20.68 -5.74
N ASP A 251 -4.78 19.68 -6.43
CA ASP A 251 -3.43 19.80 -7.00
C ASP A 251 -3.34 20.97 -7.99
N ARG A 252 -4.40 21.11 -8.81
CA ARG A 252 -4.49 22.22 -9.78
C ARG A 252 -5.93 22.56 -10.12
N ILE A 253 -6.25 23.86 -10.13
CA ILE A 253 -7.50 24.42 -10.63
C ILE A 253 -7.18 25.45 -11.71
N GLU A 254 -7.88 25.37 -12.84
CA GLU A 254 -7.70 26.26 -14.00
C GLU A 254 -9.02 26.95 -14.31
N PRO A 255 -9.20 28.21 -13.84
CA PRO A 255 -10.31 29.05 -14.28
C PRO A 255 -10.17 29.39 -15.76
N THR A 256 -11.31 29.49 -16.46
CA THR A 256 -11.40 29.81 -17.89
C THR A 256 -12.36 30.96 -18.11
N ALA A 257 -12.24 31.66 -19.24
CA ALA A 257 -12.99 32.89 -19.55
C ALA A 257 -14.52 32.68 -19.66
N ASP A 258 -14.98 31.45 -19.89
CA ASP A 258 -16.39 31.06 -19.94
C ASP A 258 -17.03 30.82 -18.55
N GLY A 259 -16.31 31.12 -17.47
CA GLY A 259 -16.79 30.99 -16.10
C GLY A 259 -16.66 29.58 -15.51
N LEU A 260 -16.01 28.68 -16.24
CA LEU A 260 -15.69 27.34 -15.71
C LEU A 260 -14.35 27.32 -14.96
N ALA A 261 -14.11 26.27 -14.20
CA ALA A 261 -12.82 25.98 -13.62
C ALA A 261 -12.54 24.46 -13.74
N HIS A 262 -11.53 24.09 -14.51
CA HIS A 262 -11.10 22.71 -14.64
C HIS A 262 -10.35 22.28 -13.38
N ILE A 263 -10.55 21.04 -12.94
CA ILE A 263 -9.89 20.46 -11.77
C ILE A 263 -9.02 19.30 -12.23
N LEU A 264 -7.75 19.37 -11.91
CA LEU A 264 -6.77 18.37 -12.26
C LEU A 264 -6.15 17.74 -11.01
N ASP A 265 -5.86 16.44 -11.08
CA ASP A 265 -5.20 15.67 -10.04
C ASP A 265 -4.06 14.85 -10.65
N TYR A 266 -2.86 14.99 -10.10
CA TYR A 266 -1.66 14.36 -10.62
C TYR A 266 -1.50 12.94 -10.07
N LYS A 267 -1.09 12.01 -10.95
CA LYS A 267 -0.85 10.60 -10.57
C LYS A 267 0.47 10.10 -11.16
N THR A 268 1.24 9.40 -10.33
CA THR A 268 2.45 8.66 -10.79
C THR A 268 2.16 7.18 -11.02
N GLY A 269 1.04 6.69 -10.47
CA GLY A 269 0.54 5.32 -10.65
C GLY A 269 -0.67 5.26 -11.60
N SER A 270 -1.49 4.22 -11.44
CA SER A 270 -2.75 4.10 -12.17
C SER A 270 -3.78 5.10 -11.66
N ALA A 271 -4.39 5.86 -12.58
CA ALA A 271 -5.55 6.70 -12.27
C ALA A 271 -6.81 5.84 -12.09
N PRO A 272 -7.80 6.31 -11.30
CA PRO A 272 -9.11 5.70 -11.24
C PRO A 272 -9.80 5.69 -12.62
N SER A 273 -10.50 4.61 -12.95
CA SER A 273 -11.25 4.55 -14.21
C SER A 273 -12.48 5.46 -14.17
N LYS A 274 -12.94 5.92 -15.35
CA LYS A 274 -14.18 6.69 -15.48
C LYS A 274 -15.37 6.02 -14.77
N LYS A 275 -15.44 4.68 -14.81
CA LYS A 275 -16.47 3.91 -14.12
C LYS A 275 -16.39 4.07 -12.59
N GLN A 276 -15.18 4.02 -12.03
CA GLN A 276 -14.98 4.21 -10.59
C GLN A 276 -15.37 5.62 -10.13
N VAL A 277 -15.08 6.63 -10.93
CA VAL A 277 -15.50 8.01 -10.66
C VAL A 277 -17.01 8.11 -10.72
N LYS A 278 -17.63 7.65 -11.81
CA LYS A 278 -19.08 7.70 -12.03
C LYS A 278 -19.88 6.94 -10.96
N THR A 279 -19.37 5.84 -10.46
CA THR A 279 -20.06 5.01 -9.44
C THR A 279 -19.76 5.45 -7.99
N GLY A 280 -19.02 6.54 -7.78
CA GLY A 280 -18.68 7.08 -6.47
C GLY A 280 -17.64 6.28 -5.68
N PHE A 281 -16.97 5.28 -6.29
CA PHE A 281 -15.86 4.56 -5.65
C PHE A 281 -14.54 5.34 -5.65
N SER A 282 -14.43 6.38 -6.48
CA SER A 282 -13.31 7.33 -6.49
C SER A 282 -13.86 8.76 -6.57
N PRO A 283 -14.44 9.27 -5.48
CA PRO A 283 -15.18 10.53 -5.49
C PRO A 283 -14.29 11.77 -5.33
N GLN A 284 -12.95 11.64 -5.32
CA GLN A 284 -12.01 12.72 -5.05
C GLN A 284 -12.28 13.93 -5.94
N LEU A 285 -12.26 13.77 -7.27
CA LEU A 285 -12.46 14.88 -8.20
C LEU A 285 -13.88 15.45 -8.15
N THR A 286 -14.90 14.60 -8.10
CA THR A 286 -16.30 15.03 -8.07
C THR A 286 -16.67 15.74 -6.77
N LEU A 287 -16.12 15.32 -5.63
CA LEU A 287 -16.29 16.03 -4.35
C LEU A 287 -15.48 17.33 -4.29
N THR A 288 -14.30 17.38 -4.90
CA THR A 288 -13.54 18.63 -5.08
C THR A 288 -14.34 19.62 -5.94
N ALA A 289 -14.98 19.13 -7.01
CA ALA A 289 -15.89 19.93 -7.83
C ALA A 289 -17.13 20.39 -7.04
N ALA A 290 -17.63 19.59 -6.11
CA ALA A 290 -18.74 20.00 -5.24
C ALA A 290 -18.34 21.12 -4.27
N ILE A 291 -17.11 21.08 -3.74
CA ILE A 291 -16.57 22.19 -2.94
C ILE A 291 -16.48 23.47 -3.79
N LEU A 292 -15.95 23.37 -5.02
CA LEU A 292 -15.85 24.50 -5.95
C LEU A 292 -17.23 25.09 -6.27
N LEU A 293 -18.19 24.24 -6.63
CA LEU A 293 -19.56 24.65 -6.99
C LEU A 293 -20.27 25.41 -5.86
N ASN A 294 -19.89 25.14 -4.60
CA ASN A 294 -20.44 25.82 -3.43
C ASN A 294 -19.54 26.97 -2.92
N GLY A 295 -18.62 27.49 -3.75
CA GLY A 295 -17.75 28.61 -3.38
C GLY A 295 -16.72 28.30 -2.30
N GLY A 296 -16.39 27.02 -2.07
CA GLY A 296 -15.53 26.58 -0.98
C GLY A 296 -14.02 26.77 -1.23
N PHE A 297 -13.60 27.32 -2.36
CA PHE A 297 -12.21 27.71 -2.67
C PHE A 297 -12.05 29.22 -2.65
N GLU A 298 -11.10 29.71 -1.87
CA GLU A 298 -10.81 31.14 -1.81
C GLU A 298 -10.33 31.67 -3.19
N GLY A 299 -10.80 32.86 -3.56
CA GLY A 299 -10.45 33.49 -4.85
C GLY A 299 -11.15 32.91 -6.07
N LEU A 300 -12.04 31.93 -5.91
CA LEU A 300 -12.83 31.30 -6.98
C LEU A 300 -14.35 31.34 -6.70
N PRO A 301 -14.92 32.47 -6.28
CA PRO A 301 -16.37 32.56 -6.10
C PRO A 301 -17.07 32.41 -7.47
N ASP A 302 -18.26 31.86 -7.48
CA ASP A 302 -19.16 31.76 -8.64
C ASP A 302 -18.63 31.02 -9.88
N ARG A 303 -17.58 30.19 -9.72
CA ARG A 303 -17.09 29.32 -10.80
C ARG A 303 -17.82 27.99 -10.81
N LYS A 304 -18.24 27.57 -12.00
CA LYS A 304 -18.76 26.22 -12.20
C LYS A 304 -17.61 25.23 -12.49
N PRO A 305 -17.73 23.97 -12.05
CA PRO A 305 -16.73 22.98 -12.38
C PRO A 305 -16.66 22.73 -13.90
N GLY A 306 -15.45 22.83 -14.44
CA GLY A 306 -15.12 22.43 -15.80
C GLY A 306 -14.81 20.93 -15.87
N ALA A 307 -13.96 20.50 -16.80
CA ALA A 307 -13.54 19.10 -16.89
C ALA A 307 -12.78 18.63 -15.65
N LEU A 308 -13.07 17.41 -15.20
CA LEU A 308 -12.40 16.75 -14.09
C LEU A 308 -11.41 15.73 -14.66
N THR A 309 -10.12 15.95 -14.43
CA THR A 309 -9.06 15.30 -15.19
C THR A 309 -7.99 14.68 -14.28
N TYR A 310 -7.61 13.45 -14.56
CA TYR A 310 -6.39 12.88 -14.03
C TYR A 310 -5.23 13.09 -15.00
N VAL A 311 -4.11 13.57 -14.50
CA VAL A 311 -2.88 13.74 -15.25
C VAL A 311 -1.83 12.78 -14.72
N ARG A 312 -1.56 11.74 -15.49
CA ARG A 312 -0.58 10.72 -15.11
C ARG A 312 0.79 11.03 -15.72
N VAL A 313 1.81 11.11 -14.89
CA VAL A 313 3.19 11.35 -15.31
C VAL A 313 4.10 10.26 -14.76
N THR A 314 4.70 9.48 -15.66
CA THR A 314 5.51 8.31 -15.28
C THR A 314 6.93 8.34 -15.84
N GLY A 315 7.20 9.12 -16.87
CA GLY A 315 8.43 9.09 -17.64
C GLY A 315 8.64 7.79 -18.44
N ARG A 316 7.63 6.89 -18.45
CA ARG A 316 7.63 5.66 -19.26
C ARG A 316 6.79 5.89 -20.51
N LYS A 317 6.76 4.96 -21.45
CA LYS A 317 5.93 5.07 -22.65
C LYS A 317 4.47 4.68 -22.39
N PRO A 318 3.49 5.61 -22.52
CA PRO A 318 3.67 7.05 -22.73
C PRO A 318 4.22 7.75 -21.46
N ALA A 319 5.04 8.78 -21.65
CA ALA A 319 5.69 9.51 -20.55
C ALA A 319 4.69 10.22 -19.64
N GLY A 320 3.61 10.69 -20.22
CA GLY A 320 2.45 11.22 -19.53
C GLY A 320 1.16 10.93 -20.29
N LEU A 321 0.04 11.07 -19.60
CA LEU A 321 -1.29 10.86 -20.16
C LEU A 321 -2.29 11.75 -19.42
N GLU A 322 -3.09 12.48 -20.16
CA GLU A 322 -4.24 13.22 -19.64
C GLU A 322 -5.52 12.40 -19.86
N GLU A 323 -6.27 12.15 -18.80
CA GLU A 323 -7.51 11.38 -18.82
C GLU A 323 -8.65 12.20 -18.25
N VAL A 324 -9.51 12.74 -19.11
CA VAL A 324 -10.74 13.43 -18.69
C VAL A 324 -11.70 12.36 -18.13
N SER A 325 -11.93 12.41 -16.82
CA SER A 325 -12.84 11.49 -16.13
C SER A 325 -14.29 11.90 -16.21
N VAL A 326 -14.53 13.23 -16.14
CA VAL A 326 -15.86 13.83 -16.31
C VAL A 326 -15.72 15.04 -17.23
N GLU A 327 -16.50 15.07 -18.28
CA GLU A 327 -16.52 16.21 -19.22
C GLU A 327 -17.15 17.45 -18.57
N ALA A 328 -16.76 18.64 -19.01
CA ALA A 328 -17.24 19.89 -18.43
C ALA A 328 -18.76 20.01 -18.37
N LYS A 329 -19.47 19.56 -19.41
CA LYS A 329 -20.95 19.57 -19.47
C LYS A 329 -21.63 18.70 -18.42
N ASP A 330 -20.96 17.66 -17.92
CA ASP A 330 -21.49 16.67 -17.00
C ASP A 330 -20.98 16.89 -15.56
N SER A 331 -20.00 17.77 -15.36
CA SER A 331 -19.27 17.90 -14.10
C SER A 331 -20.10 18.53 -12.97
N GLU A 332 -20.99 19.49 -13.29
CA GLU A 332 -21.91 20.07 -12.31
C GLU A 332 -22.87 19.02 -11.75
N GLY A 333 -23.48 18.20 -12.62
CA GLY A 333 -24.32 17.08 -12.23
C GLY A 333 -23.57 16.04 -11.39
N ALA A 334 -22.36 15.67 -11.83
CA ALA A 334 -21.52 14.71 -11.10
C ALA A 334 -21.10 15.23 -9.72
N ALA A 335 -20.86 16.53 -9.58
CA ALA A 335 -20.55 17.15 -8.30
C ALA A 335 -21.73 17.12 -7.32
N ILE A 336 -22.92 17.43 -7.82
CA ILE A 336 -24.19 17.38 -7.03
C ILE A 336 -24.46 15.94 -6.57
N GLU A 337 -24.39 14.98 -7.50
CA GLU A 337 -24.59 13.56 -7.18
C GLU A 337 -23.57 13.05 -6.15
N ALA A 338 -22.29 13.42 -6.28
CA ALA A 338 -21.25 13.02 -5.36
C ALA A 338 -21.47 13.62 -3.96
N LEU A 339 -21.89 14.89 -3.87
CA LEU A 339 -22.21 15.51 -2.60
C LEU A 339 -23.43 14.86 -1.94
N GLN A 340 -24.47 14.55 -2.71
CA GLN A 340 -25.62 13.82 -2.19
C GLN A 340 -25.24 12.43 -1.70
N GLY A 341 -24.45 11.69 -2.48
CA GLY A 341 -23.93 10.39 -2.08
C GLY A 341 -23.09 10.44 -0.81
N LEU A 342 -22.31 11.51 -0.61
CA LEU A 342 -21.60 11.73 0.65
C LEU A 342 -22.55 12.00 1.82
N ARG A 343 -23.59 12.84 1.63
CA ARG A 343 -24.61 13.08 2.66
C ARG A 343 -25.25 11.78 3.09
N ASP A 344 -25.71 10.98 2.15
CA ASP A 344 -26.35 9.69 2.41
C ASP A 344 -25.38 8.70 3.10
N LEU A 345 -24.10 8.76 2.75
CA LEU A 345 -23.07 7.95 3.38
C LEU A 345 -22.87 8.35 4.86
N ILE A 346 -22.71 9.62 5.16
CA ILE A 346 -22.49 10.10 6.54
C ILE A 346 -23.75 9.90 7.37
N GLU A 347 -24.93 10.13 6.81
CA GLU A 347 -26.21 9.86 7.48
C GLU A 347 -26.33 8.40 7.92
N ARG A 348 -25.94 7.46 7.05
CA ARG A 348 -25.86 6.02 7.42
C ARG A 348 -24.89 5.74 8.55
N TYR A 349 -23.79 6.52 8.65
CA TYR A 349 -22.83 6.42 9.73
C TYR A 349 -23.22 7.25 10.99
N ASP A 350 -24.33 7.94 10.97
CA ASP A 350 -24.96 8.54 12.15
C ASP A 350 -25.86 7.55 12.92
N ASP A 351 -26.25 6.43 12.29
CA ASP A 351 -26.97 5.36 12.97
C ASP A 351 -26.06 4.71 14.04
N PRO A 352 -26.45 4.74 15.34
CA PRO A 352 -25.68 4.13 16.42
C PRO A 352 -25.36 2.63 16.21
N ALA A 353 -26.22 1.91 15.50
CA ALA A 353 -26.02 0.48 15.22
C ALA A 353 -25.07 0.21 14.05
N ARG A 354 -24.71 1.25 13.29
CA ARG A 354 -23.87 1.08 12.11
C ARG A 354 -22.42 0.81 12.48
N GLY A 355 -21.90 -0.35 12.10
CA GLY A 355 -20.50 -0.73 12.24
C GLY A 355 -19.64 -0.27 11.06
N TYR A 356 -18.33 -0.36 11.25
CA TYR A 356 -17.28 -0.06 10.27
C TYR A 356 -16.68 -1.38 9.74
N PRO A 357 -17.34 -2.05 8.78
CA PRO A 357 -16.88 -3.35 8.29
C PRO A 357 -15.58 -3.22 7.48
N SER A 358 -14.69 -4.22 7.63
CA SER A 358 -13.48 -4.30 6.82
C SER A 358 -13.79 -4.70 5.37
N ARG A 359 -13.00 -4.21 4.40
CA ARG A 359 -13.04 -4.59 2.97
C ARG A 359 -14.45 -4.63 2.38
N THR A 360 -15.19 -3.53 2.48
CA THR A 360 -16.56 -3.42 1.93
C THR A 360 -16.57 -3.58 0.41
N ALA A 361 -15.50 -3.17 -0.25
CA ALA A 361 -15.34 -3.26 -1.69
C ALA A 361 -14.06 -4.04 -2.05
N PRO A 362 -14.05 -5.38 -1.90
CA PRO A 362 -12.87 -6.22 -2.10
C PRO A 362 -12.27 -6.12 -3.51
N GLN A 363 -13.08 -5.76 -4.52
CA GLN A 363 -12.61 -5.55 -5.89
C GLN A 363 -11.60 -4.39 -6.04
N PHE A 364 -11.43 -3.55 -5.01
CA PHE A 364 -10.43 -2.47 -5.00
C PHE A 364 -9.20 -2.80 -4.15
N VAL A 365 -9.17 -3.99 -3.54
CA VAL A 365 -7.96 -4.46 -2.85
C VAL A 365 -6.91 -4.75 -3.91
N LYS A 366 -5.83 -4.01 -3.87
CA LYS A 366 -4.64 -4.28 -4.68
C LYS A 366 -3.96 -5.51 -4.10
N GLY A 367 -3.16 -6.24 -4.90
CA GLY A 367 -2.46 -7.48 -4.51
C GLY A 367 -1.50 -7.38 -3.31
N TYR A 368 -1.60 -6.30 -2.53
CA TYR A 368 -0.87 -6.10 -1.27
C TYR A 368 -1.86 -5.98 -0.12
N PRO A 369 -1.53 -6.52 1.06
CA PRO A 369 -2.32 -6.31 2.27
C PRO A 369 -2.52 -4.82 2.56
N GLY A 370 -3.74 -4.45 2.95
CA GLY A 370 -4.01 -3.12 3.47
C GLY A 370 -3.36 -2.91 4.84
N ASP A 371 -3.10 -1.66 5.21
CA ASP A 371 -2.42 -1.30 6.47
C ASP A 371 -3.05 -1.93 7.72
N TYR A 372 -4.34 -2.23 7.68
CA TYR A 372 -5.10 -2.76 8.82
C TYR A 372 -5.64 -4.18 8.62
N ASP A 373 -5.23 -4.87 7.55
CA ASP A 373 -5.72 -6.22 7.25
C ASP A 373 -5.35 -7.24 8.33
N HIS A 374 -4.16 -7.10 8.92
CA HIS A 374 -3.73 -7.94 10.04
C HIS A 374 -4.57 -7.68 11.30
N LEU A 375 -4.92 -6.41 11.58
CA LEU A 375 -5.78 -6.04 12.70
C LEU A 375 -7.23 -6.53 12.48
N ALA A 376 -7.70 -6.45 11.25
CA ALA A 376 -9.01 -6.96 10.84
C ALA A 376 -9.04 -8.49 10.68
N ARG A 377 -7.91 -9.19 10.84
CA ARG A 377 -7.76 -10.65 10.68
C ARG A 377 -8.33 -11.14 9.33
N VAL A 378 -8.05 -10.39 8.26
CA VAL A 378 -8.65 -10.62 6.94
C VAL A 378 -8.42 -12.03 6.43
N PHE A 379 -7.23 -12.59 6.66
CA PHE A 379 -6.87 -13.95 6.21
C PHE A 379 -7.66 -15.08 6.91
N GLU A 380 -8.39 -14.77 7.98
CA GLU A 380 -9.14 -15.77 8.73
C GLU A 380 -10.62 -15.85 8.31
N TRP A 381 -11.15 -14.83 7.67
CA TRP A 381 -12.56 -14.76 7.25
C TRP A 381 -12.76 -14.48 5.76
N SER A 382 -11.73 -14.00 5.07
CA SER A 382 -11.82 -13.70 3.63
C SER A 382 -11.47 -14.95 2.83
N THR A 383 -12.36 -15.32 1.91
CA THR A 383 -12.15 -16.42 0.95
C THR A 383 -11.43 -15.95 -0.33
N SER A 384 -11.12 -14.68 -0.46
CA SER A 384 -10.22 -14.21 -1.52
C SER A 384 -8.83 -14.71 -1.17
N GLY A 385 -8.58 -15.95 -1.59
CA GLY A 385 -7.39 -16.70 -1.32
C GLY A 385 -6.15 -15.95 -1.77
N ASP A 386 -5.17 -16.13 -1.00
CA ASP A 386 -3.78 -16.01 -1.37
C ASP A 386 -3.48 -17.08 -2.45
N ASP A 387 -3.78 -16.76 -3.71
CA ASP A 387 -3.13 -17.41 -4.85
C ASP A 387 -1.75 -16.77 -5.07
N GLY A 388 -1.14 -16.34 -4.00
CA GLY A 388 0.24 -15.90 -3.93
C GLY A 388 1.15 -17.10 -3.81
N ASP A 389 1.24 -17.92 -4.86
CA ASP A 389 2.38 -18.78 -5.06
C ASP A 389 3.62 -17.92 -5.18
N GLY A 390 4.33 -17.81 -4.05
CA GLY A 390 5.69 -17.36 -4.05
C GLY A 390 6.55 -18.42 -4.72
N GLU A 391 6.94 -18.19 -5.96
CA GLU A 391 8.19 -18.65 -6.53
C GLU A 391 9.24 -17.54 -6.50
#